data_5c2a192bb7387d617d81d41cb52cceb4
#
_entry.id   5c2a192bb7387d617d81d41cb52cceb4
#
_cell.length_a   1.000
_cell.length_b   1.000
_cell.length_c   1.000
_cell.angle_alpha   90.00
_cell.angle_beta   90.00
_cell.angle_gamma   90.00
#
_symmetry.space_group_name_H-M   'P 1'
#
loop_
_entity.id
_entity.type
_entity.pdbx_description
1 polymer ?
#
loop_
_entity_poly.entity_id
_entity_poly.type
_entity_poly.pdbx_seq_one_letter_code
_entity_poly.pdbx_strand_id
1 'polypeptide(L)'
;MFSLMRNLRKTLIENNSVGKYILYAFGEVVLIVLGILAALWIDTWNQEREEMKREQFYLTGLKEEFQVSLSKLDTLMAVNRNSYQTAGALLRQIPGASTEQEAELSKMLIGALTYEIAYNPNNSLLKELINSGRLETLTNPMLRQHLTSWESFLESVRRQEENLRLQRQHTTDLLRGPEGSIRTIAVYSGVDPELRKNPDETLHSNLDLLKSREFENNFLLFMLDARNMETVHYDPLRQEITTILELIEAGLE
;
A
#
# COMPACT_ATOMS: atom_id res chain seq x y z
N MET A 1 -21.31 -7.78 58.53
CA MET A 1 -22.57 -7.95 57.77
C MET A 1 -23.19 -9.34 58.02
N PHE A 2 -22.47 -10.45 57.93
CA PHE A 2 -22.99 -11.83 58.14
C PHE A 2 -23.63 -12.11 59.53
N SER A 3 -23.14 -11.51 60.63
CA SER A 3 -23.72 -11.72 61.97
C SER A 3 -25.10 -11.08 62.16
N LEU A 4 -25.36 -9.93 61.54
CA LEU A 4 -26.64 -9.23 61.59
C LEU A 4 -27.71 -10.03 60.82
N MET A 5 -27.37 -10.54 59.64
CA MET A 5 -28.28 -11.39 58.86
C MET A 5 -28.63 -12.70 59.56
N ARG A 6 -27.64 -13.30 60.23
CA ARG A 6 -27.86 -14.54 61.00
C ARG A 6 -28.82 -14.33 62.19
N ASN A 7 -28.73 -13.19 62.88
CA ASN A 7 -29.62 -12.88 63.98
C ASN A 7 -31.06 -12.56 63.54
N LEU A 8 -31.24 -11.80 62.45
CA LEU A 8 -32.52 -11.56 61.81
C LEU A 8 -33.20 -12.86 61.35
N ARG A 9 -32.45 -13.79 60.80
CA ARG A 9 -32.92 -15.12 60.38
C ARG A 9 -33.43 -15.95 61.54
N LYS A 10 -32.76 -15.93 62.73
CA LYS A 10 -33.22 -16.62 63.91
C LYS A 10 -34.54 -16.06 64.45
N THR A 11 -34.67 -14.76 64.53
CA THR A 11 -35.88 -14.07 65.05
C THR A 11 -37.13 -14.27 64.17
N LEU A 12 -36.94 -14.43 62.86
CA LEU A 12 -38.02 -14.67 61.88
C LEU A 12 -38.47 -16.14 61.88
N ILE A 13 -37.65 -17.08 62.25
CA ILE A 13 -37.98 -18.52 62.36
C ILE A 13 -38.76 -18.76 63.68
N GLU A 14 -38.36 -18.11 64.78
CA GLU A 14 -38.99 -18.25 66.06
C GLU A 14 -40.48 -17.70 66.14
N ASN A 15 -40.86 -16.79 65.22
CA ASN A 15 -42.15 -16.16 65.14
C ASN A 15 -43.21 -16.82 64.26
N ASN A 16 -42.99 -18.07 63.82
CA ASN A 16 -43.86 -18.91 62.98
C ASN A 16 -44.45 -18.24 61.72
N SER A 17 -43.79 -17.25 61.13
CA SER A 17 -44.21 -16.53 59.93
C SER A 17 -43.45 -16.97 58.71
N VAL A 18 -43.77 -18.15 58.15
CA VAL A 18 -43.19 -18.78 56.97
C VAL A 18 -43.19 -17.80 55.79
N GLY A 19 -44.21 -16.97 55.59
CA GLY A 19 -44.30 -15.99 54.52
C GLY A 19 -43.22 -14.90 54.62
N LYS A 20 -42.90 -14.41 55.83
CA LYS A 20 -41.79 -13.42 55.98
C LYS A 20 -40.44 -14.02 55.76
N TYR A 21 -40.26 -15.31 56.09
CA TYR A 21 -39.00 -16.02 55.80
C TYR A 21 -38.76 -16.21 54.27
N ILE A 22 -39.83 -16.59 53.56
CA ILE A 22 -39.76 -16.73 52.08
C ILE A 22 -39.45 -15.40 51.44
N LEU A 23 -40.07 -14.30 51.86
CA LEU A 23 -39.82 -12.95 51.34
C LEU A 23 -38.38 -12.50 51.60
N TYR A 24 -37.84 -12.81 52.78
CA TYR A 24 -36.43 -12.54 53.10
C TYR A 24 -35.46 -13.37 52.27
N ALA A 25 -35.72 -14.68 52.15
CA ALA A 25 -34.89 -15.55 51.30
C ALA A 25 -34.91 -15.14 49.81
N PHE A 26 -36.07 -14.70 49.32
CA PHE A 26 -36.21 -14.13 47.99
C PHE A 26 -35.35 -12.86 47.81
N GLY A 27 -35.43 -11.93 48.79
CA GLY A 27 -34.61 -10.72 48.81
C GLY A 27 -33.11 -11.00 48.83
N GLU A 28 -32.66 -12.04 49.57
CA GLU A 28 -31.29 -12.48 49.61
C GLU A 28 -30.80 -13.02 48.23
N VAL A 29 -31.64 -13.82 47.57
CA VAL A 29 -31.37 -14.31 46.21
C VAL A 29 -31.29 -13.16 45.22
N VAL A 30 -32.22 -12.20 45.27
CA VAL A 30 -32.20 -11.02 44.39
C VAL A 30 -30.93 -10.19 44.60
N LEU A 31 -30.51 -9.99 45.85
CA LEU A 31 -29.26 -9.26 46.14
C LEU A 31 -28.00 -9.98 45.58
N ILE A 32 -27.96 -11.32 45.67
CA ILE A 32 -26.85 -12.12 45.11
C ILE A 32 -26.86 -11.96 43.60
N VAL A 33 -28.01 -12.11 42.93
CA VAL A 33 -28.15 -11.95 41.50
C VAL A 33 -27.71 -10.55 41.01
N LEU A 34 -28.16 -9.50 41.71
CA LEU A 34 -27.75 -8.12 41.42
C LEU A 34 -26.25 -7.93 41.58
N GLY A 35 -25.64 -8.54 42.59
CA GLY A 35 -24.17 -8.52 42.79
C GLY A 35 -23.42 -9.17 41.64
N ILE A 36 -23.88 -10.33 41.16
CA ILE A 36 -23.29 -11.03 39.99
C ILE A 36 -23.47 -10.20 38.72
N LEU A 37 -24.66 -9.67 38.48
CA LEU A 37 -24.91 -8.83 37.30
C LEU A 37 -24.06 -7.57 37.31
N ALA A 38 -23.88 -6.91 38.45
CA ALA A 38 -23.02 -5.75 38.58
C ALA A 38 -21.55 -6.10 38.30
N ALA A 39 -21.05 -7.25 38.80
CA ALA A 39 -19.72 -7.72 38.54
C ALA A 39 -19.48 -8.01 37.04
N LEU A 40 -20.43 -8.72 36.42
CA LEU A 40 -20.37 -9.00 34.95
C LEU A 40 -20.44 -7.70 34.15
N TRP A 41 -21.26 -6.74 34.52
CA TRP A 41 -21.33 -5.46 33.80
C TRP A 41 -20.02 -4.67 33.88
N ILE A 42 -19.36 -4.64 35.05
CA ILE A 42 -18.06 -4.00 35.23
C ILE A 42 -16.99 -4.72 34.38
N ASP A 43 -17.00 -6.05 34.34
CA ASP A 43 -16.05 -6.84 33.56
C ASP A 43 -16.24 -6.59 32.06
N THR A 44 -17.49 -6.63 31.56
CA THR A 44 -17.81 -6.31 30.15
C THR A 44 -17.35 -4.89 29.78
N TRP A 45 -17.64 -3.91 30.63
CA TRP A 45 -17.23 -2.53 30.39
C TRP A 45 -15.71 -2.36 30.33
N ASN A 46 -14.97 -3.08 31.18
CA ASN A 46 -13.53 -3.06 31.15
C ASN A 46 -12.97 -3.75 29.89
N GLN A 47 -13.57 -4.86 29.44
CA GLN A 47 -13.20 -5.54 28.20
C GLN A 47 -13.43 -4.64 26.98
N GLU A 48 -14.60 -4.03 26.84
CA GLU A 48 -14.91 -3.09 25.77
C GLU A 48 -13.90 -1.93 25.71
N ARG A 49 -13.50 -1.41 26.88
CA ARG A 49 -12.51 -0.35 26.94
C ARG A 49 -11.13 -0.79 26.47
N GLU A 50 -10.72 -2.01 26.78
CA GLU A 50 -9.44 -2.55 26.32
C GLU A 50 -9.48 -2.87 24.81
N GLU A 51 -10.61 -3.34 24.29
CA GLU A 51 -10.82 -3.55 22.85
C GLU A 51 -10.75 -2.25 22.07
N MET A 52 -11.41 -1.19 22.53
CA MET A 52 -11.31 0.14 21.91
C MET A 52 -9.88 0.67 21.89
N LYS A 53 -9.11 0.51 22.97
CA LYS A 53 -7.71 0.94 23.00
C LYS A 53 -6.85 0.18 21.97
N ARG A 54 -7.10 -1.13 21.82
CA ARG A 54 -6.39 -1.96 20.83
C ARG A 54 -6.74 -1.53 19.42
N GLU A 55 -8.03 -1.30 19.15
CA GLU A 55 -8.49 -0.81 17.86
C GLU A 55 -7.82 0.52 17.51
N GLN A 56 -7.82 1.51 18.44
CA GLN A 56 -7.18 2.80 18.23
C GLN A 56 -5.66 2.68 17.97
N PHE A 57 -4.99 1.76 18.65
CA PHE A 57 -3.58 1.47 18.40
C PHE A 57 -3.36 0.96 16.96
N TYR A 58 -4.17 0.00 16.51
CA TYR A 58 -4.05 -0.54 15.15
C TYR A 58 -4.45 0.47 14.09
N LEU A 59 -5.52 1.23 14.29
CA LEU A 59 -5.93 2.28 13.35
C LEU A 59 -4.83 3.35 13.17
N THR A 60 -4.19 3.77 14.26
CA THR A 60 -3.09 4.74 14.21
C THR A 60 -1.90 4.19 13.42
N GLY A 61 -1.48 2.97 13.68
CA GLY A 61 -0.37 2.34 12.97
C GLY A 61 -0.68 2.08 11.49
N LEU A 62 -1.90 1.63 11.17
CA LEU A 62 -2.35 1.46 9.79
C LEU A 62 -2.40 2.80 9.05
N LYS A 63 -2.84 3.89 9.70
CA LYS A 63 -2.82 5.23 9.11
C LYS A 63 -1.41 5.60 8.67
N GLU A 64 -0.43 5.45 9.55
CA GLU A 64 0.98 5.75 9.22
C GLU A 64 1.50 4.88 8.06
N GLU A 65 1.22 3.57 8.06
CA GLU A 65 1.62 2.66 6.97
C GLU A 65 1.02 3.08 5.62
N PHE A 66 -0.29 3.37 5.58
CA PHE A 66 -0.97 3.74 4.35
C PHE A 66 -0.60 5.16 3.87
N GLN A 67 -0.32 6.11 4.76
CA GLN A 67 0.19 7.43 4.39
C GLN A 67 1.57 7.33 3.73
N VAL A 68 2.49 6.54 4.29
CA VAL A 68 3.80 6.29 3.69
C VAL A 68 3.65 5.57 2.34
N SER A 69 2.74 4.61 2.26
CA SER A 69 2.46 3.86 1.03
C SER A 69 1.91 4.77 -0.07
N LEU A 70 1.02 5.70 0.27
CA LEU A 70 0.50 6.72 -0.65
C LEU A 70 1.62 7.61 -1.20
N SER A 71 2.48 8.12 -0.31
CA SER A 71 3.61 8.98 -0.71
C SER A 71 4.59 8.26 -1.65
N LYS A 72 4.86 6.97 -1.40
CA LYS A 72 5.66 6.12 -2.30
C LYS A 72 4.99 5.95 -3.66
N LEU A 73 3.68 5.72 -3.69
CA LEU A 73 2.93 5.58 -4.93
C LEU A 73 2.93 6.89 -5.75
N ASP A 74 2.67 8.03 -5.11
CA ASP A 74 2.68 9.33 -5.78
C ASP A 74 4.07 9.64 -6.40
N THR A 75 5.15 9.31 -5.69
CA THR A 75 6.51 9.43 -6.21
C THR A 75 6.74 8.51 -7.41
N LEU A 76 6.32 7.25 -7.32
CA LEU A 76 6.45 6.28 -8.40
C LEU A 76 5.65 6.68 -9.64
N MET A 77 4.42 7.18 -9.45
CA MET A 77 3.59 7.71 -10.54
C MET A 77 4.26 8.89 -11.24
N ALA A 78 4.89 9.80 -10.48
CA ALA A 78 5.63 10.93 -11.07
C ALA A 78 6.82 10.46 -11.91
N VAL A 79 7.57 9.48 -11.44
CA VAL A 79 8.69 8.86 -12.18
C VAL A 79 8.16 8.16 -13.45
N ASN A 80 7.13 7.35 -13.34
CA ASN A 80 6.51 6.66 -14.48
C ASN A 80 5.99 7.65 -15.52
N ARG A 81 5.32 8.72 -15.09
CA ARG A 81 4.82 9.78 -15.96
C ARG A 81 5.94 10.46 -16.73
N ASN A 82 7.02 10.83 -16.06
CA ASN A 82 8.20 11.40 -16.70
C ASN A 82 8.78 10.43 -17.74
N SER A 83 8.86 9.14 -17.42
CA SER A 83 9.37 8.09 -18.31
C SER A 83 8.57 8.02 -19.60
N TYR A 84 7.24 7.82 -19.57
CA TYR A 84 6.45 7.71 -20.80
C TYR A 84 6.29 9.03 -21.57
N GLN A 85 6.30 10.17 -20.89
CA GLN A 85 6.27 11.48 -21.56
C GLN A 85 7.57 11.74 -22.32
N THR A 86 8.73 11.41 -21.70
CA THR A 86 10.04 11.51 -22.33
C THR A 86 10.15 10.53 -23.50
N ALA A 87 9.65 9.29 -23.34
CA ALA A 87 9.58 8.32 -24.44
C ALA A 87 8.75 8.85 -25.62
N GLY A 88 7.58 9.43 -25.37
CA GLY A 88 6.76 10.04 -26.41
C GLY A 88 7.40 11.26 -27.09
N ALA A 89 8.16 12.06 -26.34
CA ALA A 89 8.92 13.17 -26.92
C ALA A 89 10.07 12.67 -27.79
N LEU A 90 10.80 11.64 -27.36
CA LEU A 90 11.87 10.99 -28.12
C LEU A 90 11.35 10.45 -29.46
N LEU A 91 10.27 9.67 -29.45
CA LEU A 91 9.66 9.11 -30.65
C LEU A 91 9.29 10.17 -31.70
N ARG A 92 8.90 11.35 -31.27
CA ARG A 92 8.59 12.48 -32.20
C ARG A 92 9.83 13.11 -32.80
N GLN A 93 10.99 13.04 -32.15
CA GLN A 93 12.24 13.67 -32.61
C GLN A 93 13.06 12.74 -33.51
N ILE A 94 13.02 11.42 -33.31
CA ILE A 94 13.84 10.43 -34.02
C ILE A 94 13.77 10.55 -35.55
N PRO A 95 12.60 10.70 -36.22
CA PRO A 95 12.53 10.66 -37.68
C PRO A 95 13.34 11.73 -38.38
N GLY A 96 13.47 12.92 -37.79
CA GLY A 96 14.23 14.06 -38.34
C GLY A 96 15.65 14.23 -37.74
N ALA A 97 16.07 13.32 -36.87
CA ALA A 97 17.27 13.51 -36.08
C ALA A 97 18.55 13.46 -36.92
N SER A 98 19.45 14.41 -36.62
CA SER A 98 20.82 14.48 -37.14
C SER A 98 21.83 14.03 -36.07
N THR A 99 23.06 13.81 -36.46
CA THR A 99 24.18 13.46 -35.57
C THR A 99 24.39 14.50 -34.46
N GLU A 100 24.09 15.77 -34.74
CA GLU A 100 24.20 16.86 -33.74
C GLU A 100 23.18 16.73 -32.65
N GLN A 101 22.03 16.08 -32.88
CA GLN A 101 20.95 15.87 -31.93
C GLN A 101 21.13 14.58 -31.10
N GLU A 102 22.08 13.72 -31.45
CA GLU A 102 22.27 12.42 -30.80
C GLU A 102 22.54 12.55 -29.29
N ALA A 103 23.20 13.64 -28.86
CA ALA A 103 23.40 13.91 -27.43
C ALA A 103 22.09 14.16 -26.69
N GLU A 104 21.16 14.89 -27.29
CA GLU A 104 19.84 15.13 -26.71
C GLU A 104 18.99 13.85 -26.67
N LEU A 105 18.99 13.08 -27.77
CA LEU A 105 18.31 11.78 -27.82
C LEU A 105 18.85 10.80 -26.77
N SER A 106 20.16 10.80 -26.52
CA SER A 106 20.81 9.98 -25.49
C SER A 106 20.34 10.34 -24.09
N LYS A 107 20.19 11.64 -23.76
CA LYS A 107 19.62 12.09 -22.50
C LYS A 107 18.16 11.64 -22.32
N MET A 108 17.38 11.75 -23.40
CA MET A 108 15.97 11.32 -23.38
C MET A 108 15.86 9.80 -23.22
N LEU A 109 16.73 9.01 -23.83
CA LEU A 109 16.78 7.55 -23.62
C LEU A 109 17.04 7.20 -22.15
N ILE A 110 18.04 7.85 -21.53
CA ILE A 110 18.31 7.69 -20.10
C ILE A 110 17.07 8.09 -19.27
N GLY A 111 16.48 9.25 -19.53
CA GLY A 111 15.29 9.72 -18.83
C GLY A 111 14.10 8.78 -18.93
N ALA A 112 13.92 8.09 -20.07
CA ALA A 112 12.82 7.17 -20.27
C ALA A 112 13.09 5.76 -19.68
N LEU A 113 14.32 5.26 -19.70
CA LEU A 113 14.61 3.85 -19.46
C LEU A 113 15.36 3.54 -18.15
N THR A 114 15.92 4.55 -17.45
CA THR A 114 16.82 4.30 -16.32
C THR A 114 16.08 3.73 -15.09
N TYR A 115 14.87 4.21 -14.82
CA TYR A 115 14.18 3.89 -13.57
C TYR A 115 13.34 2.63 -13.72
N GLU A 116 13.50 1.74 -12.75
CA GLU A 116 12.58 0.61 -12.58
C GLU A 116 11.30 1.08 -11.88
N ILE A 117 10.16 0.63 -12.41
CA ILE A 117 8.84 0.97 -11.90
C ILE A 117 8.33 -0.24 -11.15
N ALA A 118 8.40 -0.18 -9.80
CA ALA A 118 7.91 -1.24 -8.92
C ALA A 118 7.43 -0.64 -7.61
N TYR A 119 6.15 -0.84 -7.30
CA TYR A 119 5.53 -0.34 -6.09
C TYR A 119 5.83 -1.24 -4.89
N ASN A 120 6.39 -0.66 -3.84
CA ASN A 120 6.70 -1.36 -2.60
C ASN A 120 6.05 -0.64 -1.40
N PRO A 121 4.77 -0.96 -1.09
CA PRO A 121 4.07 -0.35 0.04
C PRO A 121 4.63 -0.80 1.39
N ASN A 122 4.37 0.00 2.42
CA ASN A 122 4.48 -0.44 3.80
C ASN A 122 3.21 -1.23 4.15
N ASN A 123 3.36 -2.46 4.63
CA ASN A 123 2.24 -3.33 5.00
C ASN A 123 2.60 -4.33 6.12
N SER A 124 3.56 -4.01 6.96
CA SER A 124 4.05 -4.90 8.01
C SER A 124 3.00 -5.12 9.10
N LEU A 125 2.38 -4.04 9.57
CA LEU A 125 1.33 -4.09 10.58
C LEU A 125 0.05 -4.75 10.03
N LEU A 126 -0.32 -4.43 8.78
CA LEU A 126 -1.45 -5.09 8.12
C LEU A 126 -1.22 -6.60 8.02
N LYS A 127 -0.04 -7.04 7.63
CA LYS A 127 0.31 -8.48 7.58
C LYS A 127 0.27 -9.12 8.95
N GLU A 128 0.73 -8.43 9.99
CA GLU A 128 0.61 -8.91 11.38
C GLU A 128 -0.86 -9.10 11.77
N LEU A 129 -1.72 -8.12 11.50
CA LEU A 129 -3.15 -8.20 11.79
C LEU A 129 -3.83 -9.37 11.09
N ILE A 130 -3.56 -9.57 9.81
CA ILE A 130 -4.12 -10.67 9.02
C ILE A 130 -3.62 -12.01 9.56
N ASN A 131 -2.30 -12.18 9.74
CA ASN A 131 -1.70 -13.45 10.13
C ASN A 131 -2.04 -13.85 11.57
N SER A 132 -2.27 -12.89 12.46
CA SER A 132 -2.67 -13.14 13.86
C SER A 132 -4.19 -13.33 14.04
N GLY A 133 -4.98 -13.18 12.98
CA GLY A 133 -6.46 -13.22 13.05
C GLY A 133 -7.06 -12.01 13.75
N ARG A 134 -6.28 -10.96 14.03
CA ARG A 134 -6.74 -9.78 14.77
C ARG A 134 -7.46 -8.74 13.92
N LEU A 135 -7.65 -8.99 12.64
CA LEU A 135 -8.39 -8.08 11.77
C LEU A 135 -9.84 -7.85 12.26
N GLU A 136 -10.40 -8.82 12.99
CA GLU A 136 -11.72 -8.71 13.62
C GLU A 136 -11.80 -7.69 14.77
N THR A 137 -10.65 -7.26 15.33
CA THR A 137 -10.63 -6.18 16.34
C THR A 137 -11.01 -4.82 15.78
N LEU A 138 -10.94 -4.65 14.46
CA LEU A 138 -11.42 -3.46 13.78
C LEU A 138 -12.96 -3.52 13.67
N THR A 139 -13.65 -2.57 14.23
CA THR A 139 -15.14 -2.56 14.29
C THR A 139 -15.76 -2.26 12.94
N ASN A 140 -15.10 -1.46 12.09
CA ASN A 140 -15.62 -1.06 10.77
C ASN A 140 -15.54 -2.22 9.76
N PRO A 141 -16.69 -2.79 9.30
CA PRO A 141 -16.70 -3.91 8.36
C PRO A 141 -16.21 -3.54 6.96
N MET A 142 -16.42 -2.28 6.52
CA MET A 142 -15.93 -1.81 5.22
C MET A 142 -14.40 -1.75 5.23
N LEU A 143 -13.80 -1.20 6.29
CA LEU A 143 -12.35 -1.19 6.45
C LEU A 143 -11.78 -2.60 6.40
N ARG A 144 -12.36 -3.55 7.14
CA ARG A 144 -11.93 -4.95 7.11
C ARG A 144 -11.98 -5.55 5.71
N GLN A 145 -13.01 -5.25 4.92
CA GLN A 145 -13.15 -5.73 3.54
C GLN A 145 -12.02 -5.21 2.65
N HIS A 146 -11.75 -3.89 2.68
CA HIS A 146 -10.67 -3.27 1.91
C HIS A 146 -9.30 -3.85 2.31
N LEU A 147 -9.02 -3.96 3.61
CA LEU A 147 -7.77 -4.52 4.11
C LEU A 147 -7.58 -6.00 3.74
N THR A 148 -8.66 -6.80 3.72
CA THR A 148 -8.60 -8.21 3.32
C THR A 148 -8.31 -8.36 1.83
N SER A 149 -8.85 -7.50 0.98
CA SER A 149 -8.64 -7.55 -0.47
C SER A 149 -7.32 -6.91 -0.92
N TRP A 150 -6.65 -6.19 -0.05
CA TRP A 150 -5.44 -5.40 -0.34
C TRP A 150 -4.33 -6.20 -1.03
N GLU A 151 -3.98 -7.38 -0.51
CA GLU A 151 -2.87 -8.19 -1.09
C GLU A 151 -3.21 -8.69 -2.50
N SER A 152 -4.47 -9.08 -2.76
CA SER A 152 -4.93 -9.47 -4.09
C SER A 152 -4.86 -8.31 -5.09
N PHE A 153 -5.17 -7.10 -4.61
CA PHE A 153 -5.05 -5.88 -5.41
C PHE A 153 -3.59 -5.61 -5.78
N LEU A 154 -2.69 -5.65 -4.79
CA LEU A 154 -1.25 -5.49 -5.00
C LEU A 154 -0.68 -6.53 -5.96
N GLU A 155 -1.10 -7.78 -5.85
CA GLU A 155 -0.64 -8.85 -6.76
C GLU A 155 -1.05 -8.58 -8.21
N SER A 156 -2.24 -8.03 -8.44
CA SER A 156 -2.67 -7.58 -9.76
C SER A 156 -1.77 -6.48 -10.32
N VAL A 157 -1.43 -5.49 -9.49
CA VAL A 157 -0.51 -4.40 -9.86
C VAL A 157 0.87 -4.95 -10.19
N ARG A 158 1.45 -5.81 -9.34
CA ARG A 158 2.78 -6.43 -9.57
C ARG A 158 2.88 -7.19 -10.88
N ARG A 159 1.82 -7.90 -11.30
CA ARG A 159 1.80 -8.58 -12.61
C ARG A 159 1.91 -7.59 -13.77
N GLN A 160 1.31 -6.43 -13.66
CA GLN A 160 1.40 -5.41 -14.72
C GLN A 160 2.76 -4.68 -14.69
N GLU A 161 3.33 -4.46 -13.51
CA GLU A 161 4.69 -3.94 -13.38
C GLU A 161 5.71 -4.88 -14.02
N GLU A 162 5.53 -6.18 -13.87
CA GLU A 162 6.39 -7.17 -14.52
C GLU A 162 6.24 -7.13 -16.05
N ASN A 163 5.04 -6.96 -16.59
CA ASN A 163 4.84 -6.77 -18.02
C ASN A 163 5.55 -5.50 -18.51
N LEU A 164 5.41 -4.38 -17.80
CA LEU A 164 6.10 -3.14 -18.12
C LEU A 164 7.63 -3.30 -18.07
N ARG A 165 8.15 -4.04 -17.09
CA ARG A 165 9.57 -4.37 -16.97
C ARG A 165 10.08 -5.14 -18.21
N LEU A 166 9.29 -6.11 -18.69
CA LEU A 166 9.62 -6.86 -19.90
C LEU A 166 9.65 -5.98 -21.15
N GLN A 167 8.70 -5.08 -21.34
CA GLN A 167 8.71 -4.14 -22.47
C GLN A 167 9.92 -3.22 -22.43
N ARG A 168 10.26 -2.70 -21.24
CA ARG A 168 11.49 -1.92 -21.05
C ARG A 168 12.74 -2.74 -21.37
N GLN A 169 12.77 -4.01 -20.96
CA GLN A 169 13.89 -4.90 -21.25
C GLN A 169 14.05 -5.15 -22.74
N HIS A 170 12.99 -5.44 -23.49
CA HIS A 170 13.03 -5.63 -24.93
C HIS A 170 13.67 -4.42 -25.65
N THR A 171 13.27 -3.21 -25.25
CA THR A 171 13.86 -1.97 -25.78
C THR A 171 15.35 -1.84 -25.42
N THR A 172 15.69 -2.15 -24.16
CA THR A 172 17.08 -2.06 -23.67
C THR A 172 17.97 -3.11 -24.36
N ASP A 173 17.45 -4.28 -24.68
CA ASP A 173 18.19 -5.34 -25.34
C ASP A 173 18.58 -4.95 -26.79
N LEU A 174 17.75 -4.18 -27.48
CA LEU A 174 18.13 -3.59 -28.78
C LEU A 174 19.31 -2.64 -28.63
N LEU A 175 19.33 -1.80 -27.60
CA LEU A 175 20.46 -0.89 -27.33
C LEU A 175 21.75 -1.64 -26.91
N ARG A 176 21.63 -2.85 -26.36
CA ARG A 176 22.74 -3.75 -26.01
C ARG A 176 23.19 -4.60 -27.18
N GLY A 177 22.39 -4.67 -28.22
CA GLY A 177 22.67 -5.45 -29.42
C GLY A 177 23.84 -4.89 -30.26
N PRO A 178 24.18 -5.58 -31.36
CA PRO A 178 25.34 -5.23 -32.18
C PRO A 178 25.21 -3.87 -32.88
N GLU A 179 23.99 -3.40 -33.08
CA GLU A 179 23.71 -2.12 -33.75
C GLU A 179 23.59 -0.96 -32.76
N GLY A 180 23.59 -1.24 -31.45
CA GLY A 180 23.49 -0.26 -30.38
C GLY A 180 24.83 0.00 -29.69
N SER A 181 24.95 1.17 -29.06
CA SER A 181 26.11 1.55 -28.26
C SER A 181 25.69 2.22 -26.96
N ILE A 182 25.69 1.43 -25.87
CA ILE A 182 25.47 1.98 -24.52
C ILE A 182 26.57 2.98 -24.13
N ARG A 183 27.81 2.78 -24.62
CA ARG A 183 28.92 3.74 -24.43
C ARG A 183 28.54 5.12 -24.97
N THR A 184 28.02 5.19 -26.19
CA THR A 184 27.59 6.43 -26.81
C THR A 184 26.49 7.12 -26.00
N ILE A 185 25.52 6.35 -25.54
CA ILE A 185 24.43 6.87 -24.67
C ILE A 185 25.01 7.44 -23.37
N ALA A 186 25.90 6.71 -22.69
CA ALA A 186 26.48 7.14 -21.41
C ALA A 186 27.34 8.42 -21.57
N VAL A 187 28.14 8.51 -22.62
CA VAL A 187 28.95 9.69 -22.91
C VAL A 187 28.11 10.90 -23.27
N TYR A 188 27.19 10.74 -24.23
CA TYR A 188 26.39 11.86 -24.75
C TYR A 188 25.31 12.33 -23.78
N SER A 189 24.77 11.44 -22.95
CA SER A 189 23.82 11.83 -21.88
C SER A 189 24.49 12.60 -20.73
N GLY A 190 25.82 12.52 -20.62
CA GLY A 190 26.59 13.11 -19.52
C GLY A 190 26.58 12.26 -18.24
N VAL A 191 26.09 11.01 -18.30
CA VAL A 191 26.14 10.07 -17.16
C VAL A 191 27.58 9.71 -16.83
N ASP A 192 28.39 9.42 -17.83
CA ASP A 192 29.81 9.15 -17.69
C ASP A 192 30.59 9.65 -18.91
N PRO A 193 30.95 10.94 -18.97
CA PRO A 193 31.74 11.52 -20.07
C PRO A 193 33.16 10.95 -20.18
N GLU A 194 33.71 10.43 -19.06
CA GLU A 194 35.08 9.91 -19.00
C GLU A 194 35.25 8.59 -19.77
N LEU A 195 34.15 7.91 -20.10
CA LEU A 195 34.16 6.74 -21.00
C LEU A 195 34.65 7.08 -22.41
N ARG A 196 34.68 8.35 -22.78
CA ARG A 196 35.33 8.81 -24.00
C ARG A 196 36.86 8.90 -23.77
N LYS A 197 37.60 7.93 -24.28
CA LYS A 197 39.04 7.80 -24.03
C LYS A 197 39.87 8.93 -24.66
N ASN A 198 39.42 9.48 -25.80
CA ASN A 198 40.08 10.53 -26.54
C ASN A 198 39.00 11.51 -27.06
N PRO A 199 39.21 12.84 -27.00
CA PRO A 199 38.27 13.80 -27.59
C PRO A 199 37.98 13.58 -29.07
N ASP A 200 38.96 13.03 -29.82
CA ASP A 200 38.83 12.71 -31.24
C ASP A 200 38.27 11.32 -31.52
N GLU A 201 37.91 10.54 -30.48
CA GLU A 201 37.30 9.20 -30.63
C GLU A 201 35.93 9.32 -31.30
N THR A 202 35.76 8.63 -32.43
CA THR A 202 34.47 8.51 -33.09
C THR A 202 33.65 7.43 -32.38
N LEU A 203 32.59 7.85 -31.69
CA LEU A 203 31.65 6.94 -31.05
C LEU A 203 30.71 6.33 -32.09
N HIS A 204 30.31 5.07 -31.86
CA HIS A 204 29.32 4.41 -32.71
C HIS A 204 27.96 5.12 -32.52
N SER A 205 27.37 5.60 -33.61
CA SER A 205 26.06 6.29 -33.56
C SER A 205 24.93 5.31 -33.37
N ASN A 206 23.96 5.68 -32.52
CA ASN A 206 22.74 4.92 -32.33
C ASN A 206 21.59 5.35 -33.27
N LEU A 207 21.82 6.32 -34.15
CA LEU A 207 20.74 6.92 -34.97
C LEU A 207 20.08 5.92 -35.91
N ASP A 208 20.86 5.00 -36.53
CA ASP A 208 20.27 4.01 -37.44
C ASP A 208 19.38 3.02 -36.68
N LEU A 209 19.83 2.56 -35.50
CA LEU A 209 19.02 1.74 -34.62
C LEU A 209 17.75 2.48 -34.16
N LEU A 210 17.90 3.72 -33.69
CA LEU A 210 16.75 4.53 -33.21
C LEU A 210 15.71 4.77 -34.32
N LYS A 211 16.13 4.92 -35.59
CA LYS A 211 15.25 5.08 -36.75
C LYS A 211 14.66 3.77 -37.25
N SER A 212 15.12 2.62 -36.74
CA SER A 212 14.59 1.33 -37.14
C SER A 212 13.13 1.13 -36.70
N ARG A 213 12.35 0.42 -37.52
CA ARG A 213 10.98 0.06 -37.17
C ARG A 213 10.93 -0.85 -35.94
N GLU A 214 11.96 -1.67 -35.73
CA GLU A 214 12.02 -2.57 -34.59
C GLU A 214 12.16 -1.78 -33.29
N PHE A 215 13.04 -0.79 -33.24
CA PHE A 215 13.15 0.10 -32.08
C PHE A 215 11.86 0.90 -31.85
N GLU A 216 11.31 1.50 -32.89
CA GLU A 216 10.06 2.28 -32.79
C GLU A 216 8.93 1.44 -32.19
N ASN A 217 8.71 0.22 -32.68
CA ASN A 217 7.65 -0.67 -32.20
C ASN A 217 7.83 -1.06 -30.73
N ASN A 218 9.02 -1.48 -30.33
CA ASN A 218 9.31 -1.86 -28.95
C ASN A 218 9.20 -0.67 -28.00
N PHE A 219 9.67 0.50 -28.42
CA PHE A 219 9.63 1.70 -27.60
C PHE A 219 8.22 2.28 -27.49
N LEU A 220 7.41 2.17 -28.55
CA LEU A 220 5.98 2.51 -28.50
C LEU A 220 5.21 1.60 -27.54
N LEU A 221 5.44 0.28 -27.58
CA LEU A 221 4.81 -0.65 -26.64
C LEU A 221 5.19 -0.32 -25.20
N PHE A 222 6.47 -0.08 -24.93
CA PHE A 222 6.91 0.36 -23.61
C PHE A 222 6.19 1.65 -23.16
N MET A 223 6.13 2.67 -24.02
CA MET A 223 5.48 3.94 -23.71
C MET A 223 3.97 3.76 -23.42
N LEU A 224 3.28 2.95 -24.23
CA LEU A 224 1.86 2.69 -24.09
C LEU A 224 1.57 1.91 -22.80
N ASP A 225 2.37 0.90 -22.49
CA ASP A 225 2.24 0.12 -21.27
C ASP A 225 2.53 0.95 -20.01
N ALA A 226 3.56 1.82 -20.07
CA ALA A 226 3.86 2.74 -18.96
C ALA A 226 2.72 3.74 -18.71
N ARG A 227 2.09 4.26 -19.78
CA ARG A 227 0.92 5.12 -19.67
C ARG A 227 -0.30 4.37 -19.14
N ASN A 228 -0.53 3.16 -19.63
CA ASN A 228 -1.63 2.31 -19.20
C ASN A 228 -1.47 1.90 -17.72
N MET A 229 -0.23 1.61 -17.29
CA MET A 229 0.10 1.34 -15.89
C MET A 229 -0.38 2.44 -14.95
N GLU A 230 -0.19 3.71 -15.33
CA GLU A 230 -0.66 4.83 -14.52
C GLU A 230 -2.20 4.88 -14.46
N THR A 231 -2.86 4.89 -15.61
CA THR A 231 -4.30 5.18 -15.68
C THR A 231 -5.20 4.03 -15.25
N VAL A 232 -4.77 2.78 -15.48
CA VAL A 232 -5.60 1.58 -15.23
C VAL A 232 -5.23 0.88 -13.91
N HIS A 233 -4.00 1.07 -13.42
CA HIS A 233 -3.53 0.35 -12.25
C HIS A 233 -3.15 1.24 -11.08
N TYR A 234 -2.36 2.30 -11.29
CA TYR A 234 -1.93 3.18 -10.20
C TYR A 234 -3.01 4.17 -9.75
N ASP A 235 -3.78 4.75 -10.67
CA ASP A 235 -4.89 5.64 -10.28
C ASP A 235 -5.95 4.91 -9.42
N PRO A 236 -6.43 3.69 -9.78
CA PRO A 236 -7.30 2.91 -8.89
C PRO A 236 -6.64 2.50 -7.58
N LEU A 237 -5.34 2.14 -7.58
CA LEU A 237 -4.60 1.82 -6.36
C LEU A 237 -4.52 3.02 -5.42
N ARG A 238 -4.28 4.21 -5.96
CA ARG A 238 -4.28 5.46 -5.22
C ARG A 238 -5.63 5.76 -4.59
N GLN A 239 -6.71 5.51 -5.33
CA GLN A 239 -8.08 5.66 -4.82
C GLN A 239 -8.36 4.67 -3.69
N GLU A 240 -7.95 3.41 -3.83
CA GLU A 240 -8.08 2.39 -2.78
C GLU A 240 -7.37 2.80 -1.49
N ILE A 241 -6.12 3.27 -1.58
CA ILE A 241 -5.37 3.79 -0.43
C ILE A 241 -6.11 4.96 0.23
N THR A 242 -6.63 5.88 -0.58
CA THR A 242 -7.36 7.05 -0.07
C THR A 242 -8.63 6.61 0.67
N THR A 243 -9.40 5.68 0.11
CA THR A 243 -10.59 5.11 0.76
C THR A 243 -10.25 4.43 2.09
N ILE A 244 -9.18 3.65 2.13
CA ILE A 244 -8.70 3.02 3.38
C ILE A 244 -8.35 4.08 4.43
N LEU A 245 -7.64 5.14 4.04
CA LEU A 245 -7.27 6.23 4.95
C LEU A 245 -8.50 6.97 5.49
N GLU A 246 -9.50 7.26 4.66
CA GLU A 246 -10.77 7.88 5.07
C GLU A 246 -11.52 7.01 6.08
N LEU A 247 -11.59 5.69 5.84
CA LEU A 247 -12.24 4.75 6.75
C LEU A 247 -11.49 4.62 8.09
N ILE A 248 -10.17 4.70 8.07
CA ILE A 248 -9.34 4.70 9.29
C ILE A 248 -9.57 6.00 10.07
N GLU A 249 -9.58 7.15 9.40
CA GLU A 249 -9.81 8.45 10.06
C GLU A 249 -11.16 8.52 10.74
N ALA A 250 -12.22 8.04 10.07
CA ALA A 250 -13.54 7.94 10.67
C ALA A 250 -13.62 7.04 11.92
N GLY A 251 -12.71 6.08 12.07
CA GLY A 251 -12.61 5.23 13.27
C GLY A 251 -11.72 5.80 14.37
N LEU A 252 -10.96 6.87 14.09
CA LEU A 252 -10.13 7.57 15.06
C LEU A 252 -10.84 8.77 15.71
N GLU A 253 -11.93 9.28 15.12
CA GLU A 253 -12.81 10.32 15.65
C GLU A 253 -13.73 9.77 16.77
#